data_6c698963ab7298f9c2237678f6d72681
#
_entry.id   6c698963ab7298f9c2237678f6d72681
#
_cell.length_a   1.000
_cell.length_b   1.000
_cell.length_c   1.000
_cell.angle_alpha   90.00
_cell.angle_beta   90.00
_cell.angle_gamma   90.00
#
_symmetry.space_group_name_H-M   'P 1'
#
loop_
_entity.id
_entity.type
_entity.pdbx_description
1 polymer ?
#
loop_
_entity_poly.entity_id
_entity_poly.type
_entity_poly.pdbx_seq_one_letter_code
_entity_poly.pdbx_strand_id
1 'polypeptide(L)'
;SQISDISAVISEDTFERPIYAGNCIATVQSTDSVKVITVRTTGFDACEATGGSASISAVDNDTDAGVSSFVKEEIAESDRPELTAADVVISGGRGMQNGDNFSLLNGIADKLGAAIGASRAAVDSGFVPNDMQVGQTGKIVAPDLYIAVGISGAIQHLAGMKDSKVIVAINKDE
;
A
#
# COMPACT_ATOMS: atom_id res chain seq x y z
N SER A 1 -12.89 -11.20 -18.49
CA SER A 1 -12.03 -11.55 -17.33
C SER A 1 -11.34 -10.29 -16.80
N GLN A 2 -10.90 -10.33 -15.54
CA GLN A 2 -10.18 -9.24 -14.90
C GLN A 2 -8.76 -9.70 -14.55
N ILE A 3 -7.74 -8.84 -14.81
CA ILE A 3 -6.36 -9.06 -14.39
C ILE A 3 -6.07 -8.09 -13.25
N SER A 4 -5.76 -8.62 -12.06
CA SER A 4 -5.53 -7.81 -10.88
C SER A 4 -4.04 -7.60 -10.59
N ASP A 5 -3.73 -6.42 -10.06
CA ASP A 5 -2.45 -6.08 -9.44
C ASP A 5 -1.27 -6.22 -10.42
N ILE A 6 -1.41 -5.69 -11.64
CA ILE A 6 -0.31 -5.75 -12.63
C ILE A 6 0.87 -4.90 -12.17
N SER A 7 2.08 -5.43 -12.37
CA SER A 7 3.36 -4.76 -12.07
C SER A 7 4.16 -4.39 -13.32
N ALA A 8 3.76 -4.89 -14.50
CA ALA A 8 4.34 -4.49 -15.77
C ALA A 8 3.35 -4.70 -16.92
N VAL A 9 3.53 -3.92 -17.99
CA VAL A 9 2.83 -4.04 -19.27
C VAL A 9 3.84 -4.51 -20.31
N ILE A 10 3.64 -5.71 -20.87
CA ILE A 10 4.53 -6.30 -21.88
C ILE A 10 4.05 -5.97 -23.29
N SER A 11 2.73 -6.02 -23.50
CA SER A 11 2.08 -5.61 -24.74
C SER A 11 0.67 -5.08 -24.45
N GLU A 12 -0.09 -4.73 -25.49
CA GLU A 12 -1.47 -4.26 -25.36
C GLU A 12 -2.44 -5.25 -24.70
N ASP A 13 -2.07 -6.53 -24.62
CA ASP A 13 -2.90 -7.61 -24.08
C ASP A 13 -2.18 -8.50 -23.06
N THR A 14 -0.88 -8.27 -22.84
CA THR A 14 -0.02 -9.12 -22.01
C THR A 14 0.60 -8.32 -20.86
N PHE A 15 0.49 -8.84 -19.66
CA PHE A 15 0.83 -8.15 -18.43
C PHE A 15 1.59 -9.08 -17.48
N GLU A 16 2.42 -8.53 -16.60
CA GLU A 16 2.99 -9.24 -15.47
C GLU A 16 2.29 -8.87 -14.18
N ARG A 17 2.12 -9.86 -13.31
CA ARG A 17 1.55 -9.66 -11.98
C ARG A 17 2.21 -10.56 -10.94
N PRO A 18 2.38 -10.09 -9.69
CA PRO A 18 2.86 -10.93 -8.61
C PRO A 18 1.78 -11.93 -8.18
N ILE A 19 2.22 -13.16 -7.90
CA ILE A 19 1.42 -14.23 -7.31
C ILE A 19 2.20 -14.84 -6.14
N TYR A 20 1.53 -15.66 -5.29
CA TYR A 20 2.12 -16.24 -4.08
C TYR A 20 2.80 -15.20 -3.19
N ALA A 21 2.07 -14.12 -2.86
CA ALA A 21 2.58 -12.99 -2.07
C ALA A 21 3.85 -12.34 -2.65
N GLY A 22 4.00 -12.37 -3.98
CA GLY A 22 5.13 -11.78 -4.70
C GLY A 22 6.36 -12.67 -4.82
N ASN A 23 6.27 -13.96 -4.45
CA ASN A 23 7.37 -14.91 -4.65
C ASN A 23 7.54 -15.34 -6.11
N CYS A 24 6.50 -15.20 -6.92
CA CYS A 24 6.53 -15.47 -8.35
C CYS A 24 5.88 -14.32 -9.12
N ILE A 25 6.35 -14.11 -10.33
CA ILE A 25 5.72 -13.23 -11.31
C ILE A 25 5.07 -14.10 -12.38
N ALA A 26 3.78 -13.89 -12.60
CA ALA A 26 3.04 -14.55 -13.68
C ALA A 26 2.89 -13.58 -14.86
N THR A 27 3.26 -14.04 -16.05
CA THR A 27 2.92 -13.36 -17.29
C THR A 27 1.56 -13.87 -17.76
N VAL A 28 0.60 -12.98 -17.92
CA VAL A 28 -0.79 -13.30 -18.26
C VAL A 28 -1.23 -12.52 -19.48
N GLN A 29 -2.01 -13.15 -20.35
CA GLN A 29 -2.58 -12.54 -21.55
C GLN A 29 -4.10 -12.51 -21.45
N SER A 30 -4.71 -11.36 -21.79
CA SER A 30 -6.16 -11.21 -21.93
C SER A 30 -6.56 -11.27 -23.39
N THR A 31 -7.40 -12.23 -23.74
CA THR A 31 -8.00 -12.34 -25.08
C THR A 31 -9.31 -11.56 -25.22
N ASP A 32 -9.79 -10.93 -24.14
CA ASP A 32 -11.02 -10.15 -24.14
C ASP A 32 -10.85 -8.86 -24.96
N SER A 33 -11.91 -8.44 -25.65
CA SER A 33 -11.92 -7.17 -26.39
C SER A 33 -11.84 -5.94 -25.46
N VAL A 34 -12.41 -6.05 -24.25
CA VAL A 34 -12.32 -5.05 -23.18
C VAL A 34 -11.49 -5.63 -22.05
N LYS A 35 -10.40 -4.95 -21.70
CA LYS A 35 -9.50 -5.36 -20.62
C LYS A 35 -9.86 -4.63 -19.32
N VAL A 36 -10.16 -5.39 -18.28
CA VAL A 36 -10.40 -4.87 -16.93
C VAL A 36 -9.17 -5.18 -16.08
N ILE A 37 -8.49 -4.17 -15.61
CA ILE A 37 -7.17 -4.31 -15.00
C ILE A 37 -7.13 -3.47 -13.71
N THR A 38 -6.53 -4.01 -12.64
CA THR A 38 -6.07 -3.20 -11.51
C THR A 38 -4.55 -3.13 -11.51
N VAL A 39 -4.01 -2.00 -11.12
CA VAL A 39 -2.58 -1.70 -11.23
C VAL A 39 -1.95 -1.67 -9.84
N ARG A 40 -0.80 -2.34 -9.70
CA ARG A 40 0.09 -2.17 -8.55
C ARG A 40 0.84 -0.85 -8.73
N THR A 41 0.44 0.18 -8.02
CA THR A 41 1.01 1.53 -8.17
C THR A 41 2.51 1.56 -7.86
N THR A 42 2.99 0.73 -6.92
CA THR A 42 4.42 0.61 -6.59
C THR A 42 5.28 -0.04 -7.68
N GLY A 43 4.68 -0.58 -8.73
CA GLY A 43 5.37 -1.17 -9.89
C GLY A 43 5.61 -0.18 -11.03
N PHE A 44 5.14 1.06 -10.91
CA PHE A 44 5.23 2.08 -11.96
C PHE A 44 5.68 3.41 -11.38
N ASP A 45 6.47 4.14 -12.14
CA ASP A 45 6.81 5.51 -11.78
C ASP A 45 5.59 6.42 -11.90
N ALA A 46 5.50 7.41 -11.00
CA ALA A 46 4.45 8.42 -11.07
C ALA A 46 4.63 9.28 -12.34
N CYS A 47 3.56 9.50 -13.09
CA CYS A 47 3.61 10.43 -14.20
C CYS A 47 3.60 11.88 -13.70
N GLU A 48 4.09 12.80 -14.54
CA GLU A 48 4.05 14.22 -14.25
C GLU A 48 2.60 14.71 -14.03
N ALA A 49 2.38 15.46 -12.94
CA ALA A 49 1.06 15.98 -12.56
C ALA A 49 0.58 17.14 -13.46
N THR A 50 1.46 17.66 -14.30
CA THR A 50 1.19 18.84 -15.17
C THR A 50 1.61 18.58 -16.62
N GLY A 51 1.17 19.42 -17.55
CA GLY A 51 1.58 19.34 -18.95
C GLY A 51 0.70 18.45 -19.83
N GLY A 52 -0.31 17.81 -19.28
CA GLY A 52 -1.29 17.04 -20.04
C GLY A 52 -2.30 17.90 -20.80
N SER A 53 -2.88 17.36 -21.87
CA SER A 53 -3.91 18.01 -22.68
C SER A 53 -5.10 17.11 -22.99
N ALA A 54 -5.37 16.11 -22.12
CA ALA A 54 -6.51 15.22 -22.31
C ALA A 54 -7.83 15.99 -22.20
N SER A 55 -8.77 15.69 -23.11
CA SER A 55 -10.12 16.25 -23.04
C SER A 55 -10.93 15.60 -21.94
N ILE A 56 -11.75 16.40 -21.24
CA ILE A 56 -12.70 15.93 -20.23
C ILE A 56 -14.10 16.00 -20.85
N SER A 57 -14.80 14.87 -20.86
CA SER A 57 -16.20 14.81 -21.31
C SER A 57 -17.11 14.42 -20.16
N ALA A 58 -18.20 15.15 -19.99
CA ALA A 58 -19.26 14.76 -19.07
C ALA A 58 -20.05 13.57 -19.65
N VAL A 59 -20.38 12.61 -18.79
CA VAL A 59 -21.25 11.48 -19.13
C VAL A 59 -22.52 11.61 -18.28
N ASP A 60 -23.65 11.90 -18.94
CA ASP A 60 -24.97 11.92 -18.32
C ASP A 60 -25.50 10.48 -18.22
N ASN A 61 -25.04 9.76 -17.23
CA ASN A 61 -25.52 8.41 -16.95
C ASN A 61 -25.78 8.27 -15.45
N ASP A 62 -26.96 8.66 -15.01
CA ASP A 62 -27.44 8.44 -13.65
C ASP A 62 -28.20 7.11 -13.60
N THR A 63 -27.50 6.06 -13.28
CA THR A 63 -28.02 4.68 -13.13
C THR A 63 -27.94 4.19 -11.70
N ASP A 64 -28.23 5.07 -10.73
CA ASP A 64 -28.30 4.63 -9.33
C ASP A 64 -29.44 3.61 -9.18
N ALA A 65 -29.07 2.39 -8.78
CA ALA A 65 -30.03 1.32 -8.53
C ALA A 65 -30.84 1.55 -7.24
N GLY A 66 -30.48 2.52 -6.41
CA GLY A 66 -31.17 2.89 -5.18
C GLY A 66 -31.19 1.80 -4.09
N VAL A 67 -30.33 0.78 -4.20
CA VAL A 67 -30.27 -0.36 -3.25
C VAL A 67 -29.30 -0.12 -2.09
N SER A 68 -28.49 0.92 -2.15
CA SER A 68 -27.59 1.37 -1.09
C SER A 68 -27.53 2.88 -1.05
N SER A 69 -27.18 3.43 0.11
CA SER A 69 -26.97 4.87 0.26
C SER A 69 -25.71 5.13 1.09
N PHE A 70 -25.00 6.20 0.75
CA PHE A 70 -23.89 6.68 1.56
C PHE A 70 -24.43 7.19 2.90
N VAL A 71 -23.87 6.71 4.00
CA VAL A 71 -24.29 7.13 5.35
C VAL A 71 -23.32 8.17 5.91
N LYS A 72 -22.05 7.82 5.98
CA LYS A 72 -20.97 8.71 6.43
C LYS A 72 -19.60 8.09 6.12
N GLU A 73 -18.63 8.94 6.13
CA GLU A 73 -17.21 8.59 6.12
C GLU A 73 -16.56 9.20 7.35
N GLU A 74 -15.69 8.44 8.01
CA GLU A 74 -14.87 8.92 9.12
C GLU A 74 -13.41 8.83 8.67
N ILE A 75 -12.84 9.96 8.25
CA ILE A 75 -11.44 10.07 7.83
C ILE A 75 -10.65 10.48 9.05
N ALA A 76 -9.66 9.66 9.44
CA ALA A 76 -8.69 10.06 10.45
C ALA A 76 -7.79 11.16 9.86
N GLU A 77 -7.87 12.36 10.42
CA GLU A 77 -6.93 13.43 10.08
C GLU A 77 -5.56 13.10 10.67
N SER A 78 -4.54 13.17 9.86
CA SER A 78 -3.15 12.98 10.26
C SER A 78 -2.29 14.08 9.68
N ASP A 79 -1.45 14.69 10.49
CA ASP A 79 -0.43 15.64 10.05
C ASP A 79 0.75 14.96 9.34
N ARG A 80 0.75 13.62 9.27
CA ARG A 80 1.78 12.82 8.63
C ARG A 80 1.42 12.50 7.18
N PRO A 81 2.44 12.28 6.31
CA PRO A 81 2.20 11.80 4.95
C PRO A 81 1.37 10.51 4.95
N GLU A 82 0.57 10.34 3.91
CA GLU A 82 -0.11 9.07 3.64
C GLU A 82 0.91 7.95 3.40
N LEU A 83 0.65 6.77 3.98
CA LEU A 83 1.55 5.61 3.89
C LEU A 83 1.93 5.25 2.45
N THR A 84 0.99 5.33 1.53
CA THR A 84 1.20 4.95 0.11
C THR A 84 1.97 5.99 -0.71
N ALA A 85 2.13 7.21 -0.17
CA ALA A 85 2.79 8.32 -0.84
C ALA A 85 4.05 8.80 -0.10
N ALA A 86 4.37 8.23 1.05
CA ALA A 86 5.50 8.67 1.87
C ALA A 86 6.83 8.15 1.34
N ASP A 87 7.83 9.03 1.26
CA ASP A 87 9.22 8.65 0.91
C ASP A 87 9.90 7.87 2.03
N VAL A 88 9.46 8.06 3.26
CA VAL A 88 9.99 7.36 4.44
C VAL A 88 8.84 6.77 5.25
N VAL A 89 8.93 5.50 5.58
CA VAL A 89 7.95 4.80 6.42
C VAL A 89 8.66 4.16 7.60
N ILE A 90 8.13 4.35 8.81
CA ILE A 90 8.54 3.63 10.00
C ILE A 90 7.36 2.80 10.52
N SER A 91 7.54 1.50 10.68
CA SER A 91 6.46 0.60 11.06
C SER A 91 6.76 -0.18 12.34
N GLY A 92 5.76 -0.23 13.21
CA GLY A 92 5.81 -1.03 14.44
C GLY A 92 5.14 -2.39 14.26
N GLY A 93 5.78 -3.43 14.81
CA GLY A 93 5.21 -4.76 14.87
C GLY A 93 4.67 -5.12 16.25
N ARG A 94 4.28 -6.39 16.42
CA ARG A 94 3.87 -6.94 17.72
C ARG A 94 4.99 -6.82 18.79
N GLY A 95 6.25 -6.73 18.35
CA GLY A 95 7.39 -6.49 19.23
C GLY A 95 7.35 -5.15 19.96
N MET A 96 6.50 -4.21 19.55
CA MET A 96 6.21 -2.96 20.29
C MET A 96 5.47 -3.22 21.61
N GLN A 97 4.88 -4.40 21.81
CA GLN A 97 4.21 -4.91 23.01
C GLN A 97 2.84 -4.28 23.31
N ASN A 98 2.65 -3.00 23.12
CA ASN A 98 1.38 -2.30 23.30
C ASN A 98 1.30 -1.04 22.43
N GLY A 99 0.13 -0.39 22.40
CA GLY A 99 -0.10 0.81 21.59
C GLY A 99 0.67 2.04 22.08
N ASP A 100 0.88 2.18 23.39
CA ASP A 100 1.59 3.34 23.96
C ASP A 100 3.03 3.42 23.46
N ASN A 101 3.66 2.27 23.22
CA ASN A 101 5.03 2.19 22.74
C ASN A 101 5.18 2.65 21.28
N PHE A 102 4.09 2.78 20.52
CA PHE A 102 4.15 3.39 19.18
C PHE A 102 4.58 4.86 19.25
N SER A 103 4.37 5.52 20.40
CA SER A 103 4.89 6.87 20.64
C SER A 103 6.41 6.97 20.50
N LEU A 104 7.16 5.89 20.71
CA LEU A 104 8.60 5.83 20.51
C LEU A 104 9.00 6.08 19.04
N LEU A 105 8.12 5.73 18.10
CA LEU A 105 8.34 5.93 16.67
C LEU A 105 8.18 7.40 16.27
N ASN A 106 7.37 8.17 17.00
CA ASN A 106 7.04 9.57 16.68
C ASN A 106 8.29 10.44 16.55
N GLY A 107 9.22 10.32 17.50
CA GLY A 107 10.42 11.17 17.51
C GLY A 107 11.32 10.97 16.30
N ILE A 108 11.35 9.77 15.72
CA ILE A 108 12.08 9.47 14.49
C ILE A 108 11.24 9.90 13.28
N ALA A 109 9.94 9.57 13.28
CA ALA A 109 9.04 9.94 12.22
C ALA A 109 8.96 11.45 11.99
N ASP A 110 8.91 12.25 13.07
CA ASP A 110 8.89 13.71 13.00
C ASP A 110 10.16 14.29 12.36
N LYS A 111 11.32 13.71 12.68
CA LYS A 111 12.61 14.17 12.14
C LYS A 111 12.81 13.81 10.68
N LEU A 112 12.22 12.71 10.24
CA LEU A 112 12.37 12.21 8.87
C LEU A 112 11.19 12.58 7.97
N GLY A 113 10.14 13.23 8.50
CA GLY A 113 8.90 13.45 7.76
C GLY A 113 8.22 12.12 7.37
N ALA A 114 8.36 11.09 8.20
CA ALA A 114 7.95 9.74 7.87
C ALA A 114 6.47 9.48 8.19
N ALA A 115 5.83 8.64 7.38
CA ALA A 115 4.57 8.01 7.75
C ALA A 115 4.81 6.89 8.78
N ILE A 116 3.82 6.66 9.64
CA ILE A 116 3.86 5.55 10.60
C ILE A 116 2.92 4.45 10.16
N GLY A 117 3.47 3.25 10.00
CA GLY A 117 2.75 2.04 9.67
C GLY A 117 2.78 1.00 10.78
N ALA A 118 2.09 -0.10 10.55
CA ALA A 118 2.06 -1.22 11.49
C ALA A 118 1.93 -2.57 10.79
N SER A 119 2.39 -3.62 11.46
CA SER A 119 2.09 -4.97 11.02
C SER A 119 0.64 -5.34 11.33
N ARG A 120 0.06 -6.28 10.57
CA ARG A 120 -1.26 -6.83 10.86
C ARG A 120 -1.38 -7.33 12.31
N ALA A 121 -0.35 -7.98 12.83
CA ALA A 121 -0.35 -8.48 14.21
C ALA A 121 -0.48 -7.37 15.26
N ALA A 122 0.07 -6.18 15.00
CA ALA A 122 -0.10 -5.02 15.88
C ALA A 122 -1.52 -4.44 15.79
N VAL A 123 -2.09 -4.38 14.58
CA VAL A 123 -3.48 -3.95 14.35
C VAL A 123 -4.47 -4.93 15.00
N ASP A 124 -4.33 -6.23 14.74
CA ASP A 124 -5.20 -7.27 15.31
C ASP A 124 -5.14 -7.29 16.86
N SER A 125 -4.00 -6.87 17.44
CA SER A 125 -3.83 -6.69 18.89
C SER A 125 -4.40 -5.37 19.44
N GLY A 126 -4.96 -4.51 18.58
CA GLY A 126 -5.55 -3.24 18.97
C GLY A 126 -4.52 -2.15 19.36
N PHE A 127 -3.25 -2.29 18.95
CA PHE A 127 -2.21 -1.31 19.27
C PHE A 127 -2.39 -0.02 18.47
N VAL A 128 -2.83 -0.15 17.22
CA VAL A 128 -3.06 0.96 16.28
C VAL A 128 -4.26 0.65 15.39
N PRO A 129 -4.88 1.67 14.78
CA PRO A 129 -6.02 1.48 13.87
C PRO A 129 -5.62 0.79 12.56
N ASN A 130 -6.63 0.24 11.87
CA ASN A 130 -6.45 -0.60 10.68
C ASN A 130 -5.88 0.15 9.45
N ASP A 131 -6.12 1.44 9.35
CA ASP A 131 -5.62 2.29 8.26
C ASP A 131 -4.09 2.44 8.25
N MET A 132 -3.43 2.10 9.37
CA MET A 132 -1.97 2.03 9.50
C MET A 132 -1.38 0.68 9.05
N GLN A 133 -2.21 -0.31 8.70
CA GLN A 133 -1.71 -1.63 8.34
C GLN A 133 -0.93 -1.62 7.03
N VAL A 134 0.31 -2.11 7.08
CA VAL A 134 1.16 -2.42 5.91
C VAL A 134 1.22 -3.92 5.72
N GLY A 135 1.02 -4.39 4.50
CA GLY A 135 1.08 -5.81 4.16
C GLY A 135 0.16 -6.19 3.02
N GLN A 136 0.09 -7.48 2.73
CA GLN A 136 -0.72 -8.05 1.64
C GLN A 136 -2.21 -7.67 1.74
N THR A 137 -2.75 -7.57 2.95
CA THR A 137 -4.16 -7.23 3.21
C THR A 137 -4.34 -5.82 3.76
N GLY A 138 -3.28 -5.04 3.81
CA GLY A 138 -3.24 -3.63 4.16
C GLY A 138 -2.76 -2.77 2.99
N LYS A 139 -2.10 -1.67 3.33
CA LYS A 139 -1.49 -0.79 2.33
C LYS A 139 -0.18 -1.41 1.81
N ILE A 140 0.05 -1.30 0.50
CA ILE A 140 1.30 -1.67 -0.14
C ILE A 140 2.10 -0.39 -0.33
N VAL A 141 3.34 -0.39 0.13
CA VAL A 141 4.22 0.77 0.14
C VAL A 141 5.56 0.46 -0.52
N ALA A 142 6.19 1.45 -1.14
CA ALA A 142 7.52 1.36 -1.71
C ALA A 142 8.31 2.67 -1.44
N PRO A 143 8.54 3.03 -0.17
CA PRO A 143 9.29 4.21 0.17
C PRO A 143 10.78 4.08 -0.20
N ASP A 144 11.48 5.20 -0.19
CA ASP A 144 12.94 5.20 -0.29
C ASP A 144 13.59 4.54 0.95
N LEU A 145 12.97 4.72 2.11
CA LEU A 145 13.41 4.11 3.37
C LEU A 145 12.25 3.51 4.15
N TYR A 146 12.34 2.23 4.45
CA TYR A 146 11.41 1.52 5.32
C TYR A 146 12.11 1.06 6.61
N ILE A 147 11.67 1.54 7.77
CA ILE A 147 12.21 1.14 9.08
C ILE A 147 11.21 0.20 9.76
N ALA A 148 11.57 -1.06 9.92
CA ALA A 148 10.76 -2.10 10.55
C ALA A 148 11.19 -2.32 12.01
N VAL A 149 10.32 -1.98 12.96
CA VAL A 149 10.61 -2.06 14.41
C VAL A 149 9.77 -3.14 15.06
N GLY A 150 10.40 -4.19 15.57
CA GLY A 150 9.72 -5.31 16.24
C GLY A 150 8.77 -6.09 15.34
N ILE A 151 9.08 -6.18 14.04
CA ILE A 151 8.31 -6.91 13.02
C ILE A 151 8.99 -8.25 12.77
N SER A 152 8.20 -9.33 12.71
CA SER A 152 8.70 -10.71 12.59
C SER A 152 9.16 -11.12 11.18
N GLY A 153 8.97 -10.28 10.17
CA GLY A 153 9.31 -10.62 8.78
C GLY A 153 8.36 -11.62 8.12
N ALA A 154 7.13 -11.76 8.61
CA ALA A 154 6.13 -12.61 7.99
C ALA A 154 5.92 -12.22 6.52
N ILE A 155 5.78 -13.24 5.65
CA ILE A 155 5.68 -13.06 4.18
C ILE A 155 4.54 -12.11 3.78
N GLN A 156 3.46 -12.08 4.55
CA GLN A 156 2.32 -11.19 4.31
C GLN A 156 2.68 -9.71 4.54
N HIS A 157 3.54 -9.43 5.52
CA HIS A 157 4.05 -8.08 5.74
C HIS A 157 5.07 -7.71 4.67
N LEU A 158 5.99 -8.62 4.38
CA LEU A 158 7.01 -8.44 3.35
C LEU A 158 6.37 -8.12 1.99
N ALA A 159 5.29 -8.78 1.62
CA ALA A 159 4.56 -8.52 0.38
C ALA A 159 4.06 -7.07 0.24
N GLY A 160 3.88 -6.37 1.36
CA GLY A 160 3.43 -4.97 1.37
C GLY A 160 4.54 -3.93 1.38
N MET A 161 5.83 -4.32 1.54
CA MET A 161 6.91 -3.34 1.68
C MET A 161 8.24 -3.74 1.02
N LYS A 162 8.31 -4.91 0.42
CA LYS A 162 9.54 -5.47 -0.17
C LYS A 162 10.15 -4.62 -1.29
N ASP A 163 9.33 -3.83 -1.95
CA ASP A 163 9.74 -2.96 -3.06
C ASP A 163 10.35 -1.62 -2.58
N SER A 164 10.50 -1.44 -1.25
CA SER A 164 11.20 -0.30 -0.64
C SER A 164 12.68 -0.30 -1.05
N LYS A 165 13.26 0.87 -1.34
CA LYS A 165 14.66 0.95 -1.81
C LYS A 165 15.67 0.55 -0.74
N VAL A 166 15.42 0.97 0.51
CA VAL A 166 16.25 0.60 1.66
C VAL A 166 15.33 0.10 2.78
N ILE A 167 15.68 -1.05 3.35
CA ILE A 167 14.95 -1.62 4.49
C ILE A 167 15.92 -1.73 5.68
N VAL A 168 15.51 -1.13 6.79
CA VAL A 168 16.22 -1.23 8.07
C VAL A 168 15.34 -2.00 9.06
N ALA A 169 15.86 -3.09 9.62
CA ALA A 169 15.16 -3.88 10.63
C ALA A 169 15.77 -3.64 12.02
N ILE A 170 14.90 -3.36 12.99
CA ILE A 170 15.25 -3.26 14.41
C ILE A 170 14.45 -4.32 15.14
N ASN A 171 15.12 -5.37 15.54
CA ASN A 171 14.52 -6.50 16.25
C ASN A 171 15.52 -7.12 17.22
N LYS A 172 15.02 -7.90 18.17
CA LYS A 172 15.85 -8.70 19.09
C LYS A 172 16.19 -10.08 18.52
N ASP A 173 15.45 -10.56 17.50
CA ASP A 173 15.79 -11.78 16.77
C ASP A 173 16.92 -11.48 15.77
N GLU A 174 17.87 -12.41 15.70
CA GLU A 174 19.00 -12.38 14.77
C GLU A 174 18.61 -12.89 13.37
#